data_0088311dac3f2b7bb88ef7e754d3d46b
#
_entry.id   0088311dac3f2b7bb88ef7e754d3d46b
#
_cell.length_a   1.000
_cell.length_b   1.000
_cell.length_c   1.000
_cell.angle_alpha   90.00
_cell.angle_beta   90.00
_cell.angle_gamma   90.00
#
_symmetry.space_group_name_H-M   'P 1'
#
loop_
_entity.id
_entity.type
_entity.pdbx_description
1 polymer ?
#
loop_
_entity_poly.entity_id
_entity_poly.type
_entity_poly.pdbx_seq_one_letter_code
_entity_poly.pdbx_strand_id
1 'polypeptide(L)'
;MSYKVKILIPLIYLFVVNPSSYAQNSKIKELENKRIQLKKEIKQINGLLIDNNKQTKMAYGDLENISIKINRNQDLIKITNEQINLLTTKISNNEEKVNELEIDVMKAKSDYSRMIYNSYKSRLKENRLMFLLSSENFLQALKRTQYMNQYSDNRRSYANKIESNIVIIRSINDTINKNNKRTN
;
A
#
# COMPACT_ATOMS: atom_id res chain seq x y z
N MET A 1 -37.39 -25.48 -4.28
CA MET A 1 -36.74 -24.94 -3.09
C MET A 1 -35.28 -24.61 -3.42
N SER A 2 -34.98 -23.50 -4.17
CA SER A 2 -33.58 -23.17 -4.51
C SER A 2 -33.42 -21.77 -5.11
N TYR A 3 -33.91 -20.72 -4.43
CA TYR A 3 -33.71 -19.33 -4.86
C TYR A 3 -33.16 -18.38 -3.78
N LYS A 4 -32.80 -18.90 -2.58
CA LYS A 4 -32.33 -18.05 -1.46
C LYS A 4 -30.82 -17.89 -1.31
N VAL A 5 -30.00 -18.57 -2.12
CA VAL A 5 -28.52 -18.53 -2.00
C VAL A 5 -27.86 -17.55 -2.98
N LYS A 6 -28.55 -17.10 -4.05
CA LYS A 6 -27.95 -16.25 -5.09
C LYS A 6 -27.93 -14.74 -4.78
N ILE A 7 -28.55 -14.28 -3.68
CA ILE A 7 -28.63 -12.85 -3.33
C ILE A 7 -27.55 -12.42 -2.33
N LEU A 8 -26.86 -13.37 -1.68
CA LEU A 8 -25.86 -13.04 -0.65
C LEU A 8 -24.45 -12.73 -1.18
N ILE A 9 -24.16 -13.12 -2.42
CA ILE A 9 -22.84 -12.94 -3.04
C ILE A 9 -22.55 -11.48 -3.49
N PRO A 10 -23.51 -10.69 -4.01
CA PRO A 10 -23.23 -9.31 -4.40
C PRO A 10 -23.11 -8.33 -3.21
N LEU A 11 -23.61 -8.70 -2.02
CA LEU A 11 -23.54 -7.80 -0.84
C LEU A 11 -22.15 -7.75 -0.20
N ILE A 12 -21.34 -8.78 -0.37
CA ILE A 12 -19.96 -8.84 0.17
C ILE A 12 -18.98 -8.06 -0.71
N TYR A 13 -19.30 -7.85 -1.99
CA TYR A 13 -18.42 -7.11 -2.91
C TYR A 13 -18.48 -5.58 -2.74
N LEU A 14 -19.48 -5.06 -2.01
CA LEU A 14 -19.66 -3.61 -1.81
C LEU A 14 -18.81 -3.04 -0.65
N PHE A 15 -18.14 -3.87 0.15
CA PHE A 15 -17.44 -3.42 1.37
C PHE A 15 -15.91 -3.29 1.22
N VAL A 16 -15.34 -3.57 0.03
CA VAL A 16 -13.87 -3.58 -0.16
C VAL A 16 -13.33 -2.31 -0.85
N VAL A 17 -14.18 -1.39 -1.25
CA VAL A 17 -13.69 -0.11 -1.79
C VAL A 17 -13.55 0.90 -0.65
N ASN A 18 -12.37 0.89 0.01
CA ASN A 18 -11.98 1.97 0.93
C ASN A 18 -11.75 3.27 0.14
N PRO A 19 -12.68 4.24 0.13
CA PRO A 19 -12.53 5.49 -0.61
C PRO A 19 -11.46 6.42 0.01
N SER A 20 -10.96 6.10 1.19
CA SER A 20 -10.02 6.94 1.95
C SER A 20 -8.66 7.13 1.25
N SER A 21 -8.16 6.12 0.53
CA SER A 21 -6.87 6.22 -0.17
C SER A 21 -6.91 7.14 -1.39
N TYR A 22 -8.05 7.22 -2.07
CA TYR A 22 -8.19 8.08 -3.25
C TYR A 22 -8.28 9.56 -2.88
N ALA A 23 -8.98 9.90 -1.79
CA ALA A 23 -9.12 11.27 -1.31
C ALA A 23 -7.78 11.86 -0.84
N GLN A 24 -6.95 11.05 -0.18
CA GLN A 24 -5.64 11.49 0.33
C GLN A 24 -4.63 11.72 -0.81
N ASN A 25 -4.62 10.86 -1.84
CA ASN A 25 -3.79 11.05 -3.02
C ASN A 25 -4.22 12.29 -3.83
N SER A 26 -5.52 12.58 -3.92
CA SER A 26 -6.06 13.77 -4.56
C SER A 26 -5.59 15.05 -3.85
N LYS A 27 -5.63 15.07 -2.51
CA LYS A 27 -5.19 16.22 -1.71
C LYS A 27 -3.68 16.49 -1.85
N ILE A 28 -2.85 15.47 -1.84
CA ILE A 28 -1.40 15.61 -2.08
C ILE A 28 -1.14 16.22 -3.45
N LYS A 29 -1.82 15.74 -4.49
CA LYS A 29 -1.67 16.27 -5.85
C LYS A 29 -2.15 17.71 -5.98
N GLU A 30 -3.23 18.07 -5.31
CA GLU A 30 -3.70 19.48 -5.26
C GLU A 30 -2.67 20.39 -4.63
N LEU A 31 -2.09 20.01 -3.47
CA LEU A 31 -1.06 20.77 -2.79
C LEU A 31 0.23 20.90 -3.64
N GLU A 32 0.62 19.83 -4.33
CA GLU A 32 1.76 19.84 -5.24
C GLU A 32 1.54 20.84 -6.41
N ASN A 33 0.36 20.85 -6.99
CA ASN A 33 0.00 21.82 -8.04
C ASN A 33 0.02 23.28 -7.52
N LYS A 34 -0.53 23.54 -6.33
CA LYS A 34 -0.48 24.86 -5.68
C LYS A 34 0.97 25.29 -5.41
N ARG A 35 1.82 24.36 -4.93
CA ARG A 35 3.25 24.63 -4.73
C ARG A 35 3.97 25.01 -6.02
N ILE A 36 3.70 24.29 -7.11
CA ILE A 36 4.28 24.60 -8.43
C ILE A 36 3.83 25.97 -8.91
N GLN A 37 2.53 26.28 -8.76
CA GLN A 37 1.99 27.57 -9.14
C GLN A 37 2.64 28.72 -8.36
N LEU A 38 2.75 28.60 -7.03
CA LEU A 38 3.39 29.60 -6.19
C LEU A 38 4.87 29.79 -6.52
N LYS A 39 5.61 28.71 -6.81
CA LYS A 39 7.00 28.80 -7.29
C LYS A 39 7.09 29.56 -8.62
N LYS A 40 6.15 29.35 -9.54
CA LYS A 40 6.10 30.09 -10.81
C LYS A 40 5.83 31.59 -10.59
N GLU A 41 4.87 31.91 -9.70
CA GLU A 41 4.58 33.30 -9.34
C GLU A 41 5.79 34.01 -8.69
N ILE A 42 6.48 33.32 -7.75
CA ILE A 42 7.72 33.85 -7.14
C ILE A 42 8.80 34.12 -8.21
N LYS A 43 8.98 33.20 -9.18
CA LYS A 43 9.94 33.40 -10.28
C LYS A 43 9.57 34.58 -11.17
N GLN A 44 8.30 34.78 -11.46
CA GLN A 44 7.81 35.98 -12.21
C GLN A 44 8.06 37.28 -11.48
N ILE A 45 7.72 37.32 -10.17
CA ILE A 45 7.97 38.51 -9.32
C ILE A 45 9.47 38.82 -9.26
N ASN A 46 10.35 37.80 -9.13
CA ASN A 46 11.80 38.05 -9.18
C ASN A 46 12.27 38.62 -10.52
N GLY A 47 11.70 38.17 -11.64
CA GLY A 47 11.99 38.72 -12.96
C GLY A 47 11.60 40.18 -13.07
N LEU A 48 10.43 40.55 -12.56
CA LEU A 48 9.97 41.96 -12.53
C LEU A 48 10.85 42.85 -11.64
N LEU A 49 11.37 42.32 -10.51
CA LEU A 49 12.30 43.07 -9.64
C LEU A 49 13.64 43.35 -10.31
N ILE A 50 14.15 42.44 -11.13
CA ILE A 50 15.42 42.60 -11.85
C ILE A 50 15.29 43.62 -12.98
N ASP A 51 14.17 43.67 -13.70
CA ASP A 51 13.93 44.60 -14.80
C ASP A 51 13.73 46.06 -14.31
N ASN A 52 13.16 46.21 -13.10
CA ASN A 52 12.88 47.53 -12.51
C ASN A 52 14.10 48.21 -11.88
N ASN A 53 15.22 47.54 -11.70
CA ASN A 53 16.45 48.10 -11.13
C ASN A 53 17.17 49.10 -12.07
N LYS A 54 16.64 49.34 -13.26
CA LYS A 54 17.22 50.30 -14.23
C LYS A 54 16.66 51.74 -14.18
N GLN A 55 15.67 52.02 -13.35
CA GLN A 55 15.11 53.40 -13.25
C GLN A 55 14.78 53.83 -11.81
N THR A 56 15.43 54.87 -11.37
CA THR A 56 15.54 55.50 -10.05
C THR A 56 14.22 56.10 -9.48
N LYS A 57 13.05 55.49 -9.66
CA LYS A 57 11.76 56.02 -9.14
C LYS A 57 10.96 55.04 -8.29
N MET A 58 11.57 54.05 -7.63
CA MET A 58 10.83 52.85 -7.22
C MET A 58 10.99 52.36 -5.78
N ALA A 59 11.40 53.13 -4.82
CA ALA A 59 11.49 52.68 -3.42
C ALA A 59 10.13 52.15 -2.87
N TYR A 60 9.03 52.72 -3.30
CA TYR A 60 7.68 52.26 -2.86
C TYR A 60 7.20 51.00 -3.61
N GLY A 61 7.44 50.93 -4.92
CA GLY A 61 7.09 49.74 -5.70
C GLY A 61 7.91 48.51 -5.33
N ASP A 62 9.19 48.68 -4.99
CA ASP A 62 10.06 47.60 -4.53
C ASP A 62 9.62 47.03 -3.17
N LEU A 63 9.16 47.91 -2.24
CA LEU A 63 8.63 47.49 -0.95
C LEU A 63 7.33 46.68 -1.10
N GLU A 64 6.43 47.09 -1.99
CA GLU A 64 5.19 46.35 -2.28
C GLU A 64 5.51 44.98 -2.91
N ASN A 65 6.41 44.95 -3.89
CA ASN A 65 6.84 43.71 -4.52
C ASN A 65 7.53 42.76 -3.54
N ILE A 66 8.35 43.27 -2.62
CA ILE A 66 8.99 42.47 -1.54
C ILE A 66 7.91 41.93 -0.58
N SER A 67 6.94 42.75 -0.20
CA SER A 67 5.82 42.33 0.66
C SER A 67 5.02 41.21 0.02
N ILE A 68 4.66 41.32 -1.27
CA ILE A 68 3.98 40.30 -2.03
C ILE A 68 4.84 39.00 -2.07
N LYS A 69 6.14 39.14 -2.32
CA LYS A 69 7.05 37.99 -2.33
C LYS A 69 7.14 37.29 -0.97
N ILE A 70 7.18 38.03 0.12
CA ILE A 70 7.17 37.49 1.49
C ILE A 70 5.88 36.70 1.72
N ASN A 71 4.72 37.29 1.41
CA ASN A 71 3.43 36.63 1.58
C ASN A 71 3.35 35.31 0.76
N ARG A 72 3.80 35.34 -0.51
CA ARG A 72 3.83 34.11 -1.35
C ARG A 72 4.79 33.07 -0.83
N ASN A 73 5.93 33.47 -0.28
CA ASN A 73 6.84 32.53 0.36
C ASN A 73 6.24 31.90 1.64
N GLN A 74 5.52 32.70 2.45
CA GLN A 74 4.81 32.19 3.62
C GLN A 74 3.71 31.21 3.23
N ASP A 75 2.92 31.50 2.19
CA ASP A 75 1.94 30.58 1.64
C ASP A 75 2.60 29.27 1.16
N LEU A 76 3.74 29.38 0.46
CA LEU A 76 4.50 28.21 -0.01
C LEU A 76 5.00 27.35 1.16
N ILE A 77 5.52 27.98 2.23
CA ILE A 77 5.96 27.30 3.45
C ILE A 77 4.78 26.57 4.10
N LYS A 78 3.63 27.24 4.23
CA LYS A 78 2.41 26.64 4.79
C LYS A 78 1.96 25.40 4.02
N ILE A 79 1.85 25.51 2.69
CA ILE A 79 1.45 24.41 1.82
C ILE A 79 2.48 23.27 1.87
N THR A 80 3.78 23.61 1.92
CA THR A 80 4.85 22.60 2.03
C THR A 80 4.74 21.83 3.34
N ASN A 81 4.50 22.51 4.46
CA ASN A 81 4.32 21.89 5.76
C ASN A 81 3.08 20.98 5.80
N GLU A 82 1.96 21.41 5.21
CA GLU A 82 0.77 20.56 5.07
C GLU A 82 1.08 19.31 4.25
N GLN A 83 1.84 19.44 3.16
CA GLN A 83 2.26 18.31 2.32
C GLN A 83 3.16 17.35 3.10
N ILE A 84 4.14 17.85 3.85
CA ILE A 84 5.01 17.05 4.71
C ILE A 84 4.18 16.28 5.73
N ASN A 85 3.25 16.92 6.44
CA ASN A 85 2.40 16.28 7.43
C ASN A 85 1.57 15.13 6.82
N LEU A 86 0.96 15.36 5.63
CA LEU A 86 0.21 14.33 4.93
C LEU A 86 1.09 13.15 4.49
N LEU A 87 2.30 13.43 4.00
CA LEU A 87 3.24 12.39 3.60
C LEU A 87 3.74 11.59 4.81
N THR A 88 4.05 12.26 5.92
CA THR A 88 4.48 11.63 7.17
C THR A 88 3.39 10.69 7.71
N THR A 89 2.14 11.14 7.75
CA THR A 89 1.01 10.29 8.16
C THR A 89 0.86 9.09 7.23
N LYS A 90 1.01 9.28 5.92
CA LYS A 90 0.93 8.18 4.95
C LYS A 90 2.07 7.18 5.11
N ILE A 91 3.28 7.65 5.41
CA ILE A 91 4.44 6.79 5.70
C ILE A 91 4.15 5.96 6.94
N SER A 92 3.73 6.59 8.05
CA SER A 92 3.41 5.89 9.30
C SER A 92 2.35 4.80 9.11
N ASN A 93 1.26 5.10 8.40
CA ASN A 93 0.22 4.11 8.12
C ASN A 93 0.74 2.94 7.25
N ASN A 94 1.63 3.24 6.31
CA ASN A 94 2.25 2.22 5.47
C ASN A 94 3.22 1.33 6.26
N GLU A 95 4.00 1.91 7.19
CA GLU A 95 4.90 1.17 8.07
C GLU A 95 4.13 0.23 9.00
N GLU A 96 3.01 0.70 9.58
CA GLU A 96 2.11 -0.14 10.36
C GLU A 96 1.58 -1.31 9.52
N LYS A 97 1.15 -1.04 8.29
CA LYS A 97 0.67 -2.08 7.36
C LYS A 97 1.75 -3.10 6.98
N VAL A 98 2.98 -2.65 6.77
CA VAL A 98 4.13 -3.55 6.54
C VAL A 98 4.34 -4.45 7.73
N ASN A 99 4.33 -3.90 8.96
CA ASN A 99 4.52 -4.68 10.19
C ASN A 99 3.43 -5.76 10.37
N GLU A 100 2.15 -5.41 10.13
CA GLU A 100 1.06 -6.40 10.12
C GLU A 100 1.29 -7.54 9.12
N LEU A 101 1.68 -7.18 7.88
CA LEU A 101 1.92 -8.15 6.81
C LEU A 101 3.15 -9.02 7.10
N GLU A 102 4.19 -8.49 7.74
CA GLU A 102 5.37 -9.26 8.15
C GLU A 102 5.01 -10.29 9.23
N ILE A 103 4.19 -9.92 10.20
CA ILE A 103 3.67 -10.86 11.22
C ILE A 103 2.86 -11.97 10.55
N ASP A 104 1.99 -11.61 9.60
CA ASP A 104 1.20 -12.57 8.82
C ASP A 104 2.07 -13.53 8.00
N VAL A 105 3.13 -13.01 7.37
CA VAL A 105 4.11 -13.82 6.62
C VAL A 105 4.86 -14.77 7.56
N MET A 106 5.31 -14.30 8.74
CA MET A 106 5.97 -15.16 9.73
C MET A 106 5.06 -16.30 10.18
N LYS A 107 3.81 -16.00 10.50
CA LYS A 107 2.81 -16.99 10.88
C LYS A 107 2.56 -17.98 9.77
N ALA A 108 2.33 -17.51 8.54
CA ALA A 108 2.11 -18.37 7.39
C ALA A 108 3.31 -19.28 7.07
N LYS A 109 4.55 -18.75 7.20
CA LYS A 109 5.78 -19.55 7.05
C LYS A 109 5.91 -20.61 8.13
N SER A 110 5.58 -20.31 9.38
CA SER A 110 5.59 -21.27 10.49
C SER A 110 4.59 -22.39 10.23
N ASP A 111 3.36 -22.06 9.86
CA ASP A 111 2.31 -23.02 9.56
C ASP A 111 2.67 -23.89 8.35
N TYR A 112 3.23 -23.28 7.30
CA TYR A 112 3.71 -23.99 6.12
C TYR A 112 4.85 -24.95 6.46
N SER A 113 5.83 -24.51 7.25
CA SER A 113 6.96 -25.32 7.71
C SER A 113 6.48 -26.55 8.50
N ARG A 114 5.56 -26.32 9.45
CA ARG A 114 4.93 -27.41 10.22
C ARG A 114 4.19 -28.40 9.33
N MET A 115 3.48 -27.90 8.33
CA MET A 115 2.77 -28.73 7.36
C MET A 115 3.74 -29.57 6.51
N ILE A 116 4.84 -28.97 6.02
CA ILE A 116 5.88 -29.69 5.25
C ILE A 116 6.56 -30.74 6.13
N TYR A 117 6.92 -30.40 7.38
CA TYR A 117 7.53 -31.33 8.32
C TYR A 117 6.62 -32.55 8.58
N ASN A 118 5.35 -32.32 8.86
CA ASN A 118 4.37 -33.38 9.07
C ASN A 118 4.18 -34.25 7.81
N SER A 119 4.16 -33.63 6.63
CA SER A 119 4.08 -34.32 5.36
C SER A 119 5.31 -35.21 5.12
N TYR A 120 6.50 -34.72 5.43
CA TYR A 120 7.74 -35.49 5.33
C TYR A 120 7.75 -36.66 6.31
N LYS A 121 7.39 -36.44 7.57
CA LYS A 121 7.30 -37.46 8.60
C LYS A 121 6.29 -38.56 8.23
N SER A 122 5.14 -38.20 7.66
CA SER A 122 4.15 -39.17 7.18
C SER A 122 4.64 -39.95 5.96
N ARG A 123 5.43 -39.31 5.09
CA ARG A 123 5.98 -39.90 3.88
C ARG A 123 7.01 -41.00 4.17
N LEU A 124 7.74 -40.88 5.28
CA LEU A 124 8.69 -41.90 5.75
C LEU A 124 8.00 -43.12 6.35
N LYS A 125 6.74 -42.98 6.78
CA LYS A 125 5.99 -44.07 7.41
C LYS A 125 5.04 -44.81 6.45
N GLU A 126 4.44 -44.10 5.46
CA GLU A 126 3.45 -44.73 4.57
C GLU A 126 3.50 -44.08 3.17
N ASN A 127 3.62 -44.93 2.15
CA ASN A 127 3.48 -44.52 0.77
C ASN A 127 2.03 -44.09 0.53
N ARG A 128 1.79 -42.95 -0.14
CA ARG A 128 0.44 -42.41 -0.43
C ARG A 128 -0.50 -43.49 -1.03
N LEU A 129 0.05 -44.36 -1.86
CA LEU A 129 -0.68 -45.46 -2.42
C LEU A 129 -1.09 -46.48 -1.35
N MET A 130 -0.18 -46.82 -0.40
CA MET A 130 -0.52 -47.71 0.71
C MET A 130 -1.62 -47.08 1.59
N PHE A 131 -1.59 -45.78 1.83
CA PHE A 131 -2.63 -45.08 2.58
C PHE A 131 -4.01 -45.17 1.93
N LEU A 132 -4.09 -45.14 0.60
CA LEU A 132 -5.34 -45.35 -0.14
C LEU A 132 -5.75 -46.81 -0.18
N LEU A 133 -4.79 -47.70 -0.46
CA LEU A 133 -5.04 -49.16 -0.59
C LEU A 133 -5.36 -49.84 0.75
N SER A 134 -4.93 -49.28 1.88
CA SER A 134 -5.29 -49.72 3.23
C SER A 134 -6.70 -49.33 3.67
N SER A 135 -7.54 -48.84 2.75
CA SER A 135 -8.93 -48.50 3.06
C SER A 135 -9.78 -49.75 3.16
N GLU A 136 -10.63 -49.82 4.18
CA GLU A 136 -11.52 -50.98 4.41
C GLU A 136 -12.67 -51.03 3.40
N ASN A 137 -13.04 -49.89 2.82
CA ASN A 137 -14.11 -49.81 1.83
C ASN A 137 -13.89 -48.62 0.87
N PHE A 138 -14.63 -48.64 -0.25
CA PHE A 138 -14.55 -47.62 -1.29
C PHE A 138 -14.86 -46.20 -0.77
N LEU A 139 -15.84 -46.04 0.13
CA LEU A 139 -16.21 -44.75 0.71
C LEU A 139 -15.05 -44.16 1.52
N GLN A 140 -14.34 -44.99 2.28
CA GLN A 140 -13.16 -44.57 3.03
C GLN A 140 -12.01 -44.18 2.10
N ALA A 141 -11.77 -44.90 1.01
CA ALA A 141 -10.79 -44.51 0.00
C ALA A 141 -11.11 -43.17 -0.64
N LEU A 142 -12.38 -42.90 -0.95
CA LEU A 142 -12.85 -41.63 -1.49
C LEU A 142 -12.62 -40.46 -0.50
N LYS A 143 -12.96 -40.65 0.78
CA LYS A 143 -12.70 -39.64 1.83
C LYS A 143 -11.20 -39.39 1.98
N ARG A 144 -10.36 -40.40 1.98
CA ARG A 144 -8.89 -40.26 2.05
C ARG A 144 -8.34 -39.47 0.86
N THR A 145 -8.85 -39.72 -0.35
CA THR A 145 -8.49 -38.96 -1.55
C THR A 145 -8.89 -37.48 -1.40
N GLN A 146 -10.09 -37.21 -0.90
CA GLN A 146 -10.57 -35.85 -0.65
C GLN A 146 -9.69 -35.12 0.37
N TYR A 147 -9.30 -35.75 1.47
CA TYR A 147 -8.36 -35.21 2.44
C TYR A 147 -6.99 -34.89 1.83
N MET A 148 -6.47 -35.77 0.98
CA MET A 148 -5.20 -35.51 0.30
C MET A 148 -5.25 -34.32 -0.64
N ASN A 149 -6.35 -34.16 -1.38
CA ASN A 149 -6.56 -32.99 -2.24
C ASN A 149 -6.68 -31.72 -1.40
N GLN A 150 -7.53 -31.71 -0.38
CA GLN A 150 -7.67 -30.57 0.54
C GLN A 150 -6.34 -30.17 1.19
N TYR A 151 -5.53 -31.14 1.60
CA TYR A 151 -4.20 -30.89 2.15
C TYR A 151 -3.27 -30.24 1.12
N SER A 152 -3.30 -30.72 -0.13
CA SER A 152 -2.53 -30.15 -1.24
C SER A 152 -2.95 -28.71 -1.55
N ASP A 153 -4.25 -28.47 -1.58
CA ASP A 153 -4.83 -27.15 -1.85
C ASP A 153 -4.49 -26.15 -0.73
N ASN A 154 -4.59 -26.56 0.53
CA ASN A 154 -4.17 -25.75 1.67
C ASN A 154 -2.69 -25.37 1.57
N ARG A 155 -1.81 -26.34 1.24
CA ARG A 155 -0.39 -26.10 1.07
C ARG A 155 -0.11 -25.05 -0.03
N ARG A 156 -0.82 -25.16 -1.15
CA ARG A 156 -0.72 -24.19 -2.25
C ARG A 156 -1.25 -22.83 -1.83
N SER A 157 -2.34 -22.78 -1.10
CA SER A 157 -2.92 -21.53 -0.56
C SER A 157 -1.95 -20.79 0.37
N TYR A 158 -1.29 -21.50 1.29
CA TYR A 158 -0.27 -20.90 2.16
C TYR A 158 0.92 -20.33 1.36
N ALA A 159 1.42 -21.06 0.38
CA ALA A 159 2.51 -20.60 -0.47
C ALA A 159 2.12 -19.33 -1.23
N ASN A 160 0.94 -19.32 -1.85
CA ASN A 160 0.43 -18.16 -2.57
C ASN A 160 0.20 -16.95 -1.64
N LYS A 161 -0.31 -17.19 -0.42
CA LYS A 161 -0.48 -16.11 0.58
C LYS A 161 0.86 -15.47 0.96
N ILE A 162 1.89 -16.29 1.20
CA ILE A 162 3.24 -15.80 1.52
C ILE A 162 3.79 -14.97 0.36
N GLU A 163 3.71 -15.48 -0.87
CA GLU A 163 4.21 -14.79 -2.06
C GLU A 163 3.49 -13.45 -2.28
N SER A 164 2.15 -13.47 -2.23
CA SER A 164 1.32 -12.28 -2.39
C SER A 164 1.67 -11.21 -1.34
N ASN A 165 1.78 -11.58 -0.06
CA ASN A 165 2.12 -10.62 0.99
C ASN A 165 3.52 -10.03 0.81
N ILE A 166 4.51 -10.83 0.37
CA ILE A 166 5.86 -10.34 0.08
C ILE A 166 5.84 -9.31 -1.06
N VAL A 167 5.06 -9.55 -2.11
CA VAL A 167 4.91 -8.59 -3.23
C VAL A 167 4.28 -7.29 -2.73
N ILE A 168 3.24 -7.36 -1.89
CA ILE A 168 2.58 -6.19 -1.31
C ILE A 168 3.56 -5.40 -0.43
N ILE A 169 4.32 -6.07 0.46
CA ILE A 169 5.33 -5.44 1.31
C ILE A 169 6.36 -4.67 0.46
N ARG A 170 6.88 -5.28 -0.62
CA ARG A 170 7.82 -4.61 -1.53
C ARG A 170 7.22 -3.36 -2.16
N SER A 171 6.00 -3.44 -2.66
CA SER A 171 5.29 -2.30 -3.27
C SER A 171 5.07 -1.16 -2.27
N ILE A 172 4.73 -1.47 -1.01
CA ILE A 172 4.57 -0.48 0.04
C ILE A 172 5.92 0.17 0.38
N ASN A 173 6.98 -0.62 0.54
CA ASN A 173 8.33 -0.11 0.84
C ASN A 173 8.85 0.80 -0.28
N ASP A 174 8.61 0.47 -1.55
CA ASP A 174 8.94 1.35 -2.67
C ASP A 174 8.17 2.69 -2.60
N THR A 175 6.92 2.65 -2.16
CA THR A 175 6.10 3.84 -1.95
C THR A 175 6.62 4.70 -0.80
N ILE A 176 7.00 4.08 0.33
CA ILE A 176 7.62 4.76 1.47
C ILE A 176 8.91 5.46 1.02
N ASN A 177 9.79 4.75 0.31
CA ASN A 177 11.05 5.30 -0.18
C ASN A 177 10.86 6.49 -1.13
N LYS A 178 9.85 6.44 -2.00
CA LYS A 178 9.50 7.58 -2.87
C LYS A 178 8.98 8.76 -2.08
N ASN A 179 8.17 8.53 -1.04
CA ASN A 179 7.63 9.59 -0.20
C ASN A 179 8.73 10.24 0.65
N ASN A 180 9.63 9.45 1.25
CA ASN A 180 10.79 9.97 2.00
C ASN A 180 11.68 10.87 1.16
N LYS A 181 11.92 10.53 -0.12
CA LYS A 181 12.68 11.40 -1.04
C LYS A 181 11.97 12.71 -1.39
N ARG A 182 10.68 12.83 -1.15
CA ARG A 182 9.90 14.06 -1.40
C ARG A 182 9.81 14.96 -0.17
N THR A 183 10.04 14.38 1.03
CA THR A 183 10.03 15.12 2.31
C THR A 183 11.40 15.68 2.68
N ASN A 184 12.47 15.12 2.12
CA ASN A 184 13.86 15.64 2.21
C ASN A 184 14.15 16.59 1.06
#